data_8405bed65606f0950f6de98209d3ad50
#
_entry.id   8405bed65606f0950f6de98209d3ad50
#
_cell.length_a   1.000
_cell.length_b   1.000
_cell.length_c   1.000
_cell.angle_alpha   90.00
_cell.angle_beta   90.00
_cell.angle_gamma   90.00
#
_symmetry.space_group_name_H-M   'P 1'
#
loop_
_entity.id
_entity.type
_entity.pdbx_description
1 polymer ?
#
loop_
_entity_poly.entity_id
_entity_poly.type
_entity_poly.pdbx_seq_one_letter_code
_entity_poly.pdbx_strand_id
1 'polypeptide(L)'
;MVALPRFVQKRVSLSGDTSYRFNPPQKLVNAGVVSREELGNDLRVSRQLAKELNKQIDDWREEQAKVVNIKPSGKVTDLINFYYSSNDFNMLRESTKIDYRYFLTILHQTMGCRKYKDVTPKIAKAAYEEWVSRGISFANHTATCASRVYNYAIQMEHAEQNPFAKIKRKRNQQRKV
;
A
#
# COMPACT_ATOMS: atom_id res chain seq x y z
N MET A 1 -18.41 -10.30 34.67
CA MET A 1 -17.40 -9.25 34.31
C MET A 1 -17.76 -8.65 32.98
N VAL A 2 -17.87 -7.32 32.89
CA VAL A 2 -18.18 -6.64 31.61
C VAL A 2 -16.90 -6.50 30.80
N ALA A 3 -16.86 -7.04 29.57
CA ALA A 3 -15.70 -7.03 28.71
C ALA A 3 -15.21 -5.59 28.38
N LEU A 4 -13.90 -5.41 28.31
CA LEU A 4 -13.30 -4.15 27.86
C LEU A 4 -13.45 -3.97 26.35
N PRO A 5 -13.57 -2.72 25.84
CA PRO A 5 -13.55 -2.46 24.41
C PRO A 5 -12.26 -2.92 23.73
N ARG A 6 -12.29 -3.07 22.39
CA ARG A 6 -11.09 -3.40 21.60
C ARG A 6 -9.96 -2.41 21.91
N PHE A 7 -8.73 -2.94 22.02
CA PHE A 7 -7.50 -2.19 22.24
C PHE A 7 -7.40 -1.44 23.57
N VAL A 8 -8.33 -1.66 24.52
CA VAL A 8 -8.24 -1.10 25.87
C VAL A 8 -7.53 -2.09 26.78
N GLN A 9 -6.51 -1.62 27.48
CA GLN A 9 -5.76 -2.33 28.48
C GLN A 9 -6.01 -1.71 29.86
N LYS A 10 -6.36 -2.55 30.84
CA LYS A 10 -6.41 -2.15 32.25
C LYS A 10 -5.01 -2.25 32.85
N ARG A 11 -4.59 -1.23 33.55
CA ARG A 11 -3.36 -1.19 34.34
C ARG A 11 -3.70 -0.97 35.79
N VAL A 12 -2.97 -1.63 36.67
CA VAL A 12 -3.08 -1.43 38.12
C VAL A 12 -1.69 -1.01 38.58
N SER A 13 -1.58 0.14 39.26
CA SER A 13 -0.33 0.61 39.82
C SER A 13 0.07 -0.18 41.06
N LEU A 14 1.29 0.00 41.55
CA LEU A 14 1.75 -0.58 42.80
C LEU A 14 0.96 -0.05 44.01
N SER A 15 0.39 1.17 43.90
CA SER A 15 -0.53 1.77 44.91
C SER A 15 -1.95 1.21 44.84
N GLY A 16 -2.27 0.32 43.89
CA GLY A 16 -3.60 -0.26 43.71
C GLY A 16 -4.53 0.56 42.82
N ASP A 17 -4.09 1.72 42.31
CA ASP A 17 -4.90 2.56 41.42
C ASP A 17 -5.09 1.90 40.06
N THR A 18 -6.30 1.98 39.56
CA THR A 18 -6.63 1.43 38.24
C THR A 18 -6.65 2.53 37.19
N SER A 19 -5.98 2.31 36.06
CA SER A 19 -6.04 3.16 34.87
C SER A 19 -6.31 2.35 33.61
N TYR A 20 -6.79 3.01 32.59
CA TYR A 20 -7.11 2.42 31.29
C TYR A 20 -6.31 3.12 30.19
N ARG A 21 -5.75 2.33 29.28
CA ARG A 21 -4.98 2.83 28.15
C ARG A 21 -5.49 2.25 26.85
N PHE A 22 -5.61 3.09 25.83
CA PHE A 22 -5.85 2.66 24.46
C PHE A 22 -4.53 2.31 23.79
N ASN A 23 -4.39 1.04 23.36
CA ASN A 23 -3.16 0.52 22.77
C ASN A 23 -3.46 -0.21 21.46
N PRO A 24 -3.72 0.54 20.37
CA PRO A 24 -3.99 -0.02 19.06
C PRO A 24 -2.73 -0.63 18.44
N PRO A 25 -2.85 -1.56 17.47
CA PRO A 25 -1.73 -2.09 16.70
C PRO A 25 -0.89 -0.98 16.07
N GLN A 26 0.44 -1.17 16.04
CA GLN A 26 1.38 -0.20 15.47
C GLN A 26 1.03 0.23 14.04
N LYS A 27 0.43 -0.67 13.26
CA LYS A 27 -0.07 -0.42 11.91
C LYS A 27 -1.05 0.76 11.84
N LEU A 28 -2.01 0.84 12.77
CA LEU A 28 -3.01 1.91 12.81
C LEU A 28 -2.40 3.24 13.28
N VAL A 29 -1.43 3.17 14.19
CA VAL A 29 -0.66 4.34 14.65
C VAL A 29 0.19 4.89 13.50
N ASN A 30 0.89 4.03 12.77
CA ASN A 30 1.72 4.44 11.62
C ASN A 30 0.89 5.01 10.47
N ALA A 31 -0.36 4.56 10.32
CA ALA A 31 -1.29 5.09 9.33
C ALA A 31 -1.92 6.43 9.76
N GLY A 32 -1.63 6.93 10.97
CA GLY A 32 -2.17 8.19 11.50
C GLY A 32 -3.68 8.13 11.81
N VAL A 33 -4.26 6.94 11.92
CA VAL A 33 -5.70 6.77 12.15
C VAL A 33 -6.06 7.05 13.59
N VAL A 34 -5.26 6.52 14.52
CA VAL A 34 -5.41 6.70 15.96
C VAL A 34 -4.05 6.72 16.64
N SER A 35 -3.96 7.33 17.81
CA SER A 35 -2.78 7.32 18.65
C SER A 35 -2.93 6.36 19.84
N ARG A 36 -1.81 6.11 20.52
CA ARG A 36 -1.84 5.48 21.85
C ARG A 36 -2.05 6.55 22.89
N GLU A 37 -3.06 6.40 23.72
CA GLU A 37 -3.39 7.41 24.72
C GLU A 37 -3.93 6.80 26.02
N GLU A 38 -3.76 7.54 27.11
CA GLU A 38 -4.33 7.20 28.41
C GLU A 38 -5.79 7.66 28.45
N LEU A 39 -6.70 6.74 28.84
CA LEU A 39 -8.14 6.98 28.88
C LEU A 39 -8.63 7.40 30.27
N GLY A 40 -7.71 7.51 31.25
CA GLY A 40 -8.02 7.85 32.62
C GLY A 40 -8.36 6.65 33.52
N ASN A 41 -8.90 6.95 34.69
CA ASN A 41 -9.14 5.97 35.76
C ASN A 41 -10.60 5.54 35.85
N ASP A 42 -11.52 6.30 35.25
CA ASP A 42 -12.95 5.97 35.21
C ASP A 42 -13.26 5.03 34.06
N LEU A 43 -13.80 3.85 34.39
CA LEU A 43 -14.14 2.82 33.40
C LEU A 43 -15.22 3.28 32.41
N ARG A 44 -16.19 4.08 32.86
CA ARG A 44 -17.32 4.54 32.03
C ARG A 44 -16.84 5.53 30.99
N VAL A 45 -16.05 6.52 31.41
CA VAL A 45 -15.44 7.52 30.54
C VAL A 45 -14.48 6.85 29.57
N SER A 46 -13.60 5.96 30.07
CA SER A 46 -12.65 5.21 29.24
C SER A 46 -13.33 4.38 28.16
N ARG A 47 -14.50 3.80 28.45
CA ARG A 47 -15.29 3.04 27.45
C ARG A 47 -15.87 3.93 26.37
N GLN A 48 -16.33 5.12 26.72
CA GLN A 48 -16.89 6.06 25.75
C GLN A 48 -15.79 6.54 24.79
N LEU A 49 -14.65 6.99 25.34
CA LEU A 49 -13.49 7.39 24.51
C LEU A 49 -13.00 6.26 23.61
N ALA A 50 -12.86 5.05 24.17
CA ALA A 50 -12.46 3.89 23.38
C ALA A 50 -13.47 3.53 22.28
N LYS A 51 -14.76 3.77 22.47
CA LYS A 51 -15.78 3.55 21.45
C LYS A 51 -15.62 4.55 20.29
N GLU A 52 -15.33 5.80 20.58
CA GLU A 52 -15.08 6.83 19.57
C GLU A 52 -13.82 6.53 18.75
N LEU A 53 -12.72 6.14 19.42
CA LEU A 53 -11.47 5.74 18.76
C LEU A 53 -11.65 4.47 17.89
N ASN A 54 -12.40 3.49 18.38
CA ASN A 54 -12.71 2.29 17.60
C ASN A 54 -13.61 2.61 16.39
N LYS A 55 -14.51 3.58 16.50
CA LYS A 55 -15.32 4.04 15.38
C LYS A 55 -14.45 4.67 14.29
N GLN A 56 -13.48 5.53 14.65
CA GLN A 56 -12.52 6.10 13.69
C GLN A 56 -11.76 5.00 12.92
N ILE A 57 -11.37 3.91 13.60
CA ILE A 57 -10.72 2.77 12.97
C ILE A 57 -11.68 2.06 11.99
N ASP A 58 -12.94 1.88 12.35
CA ASP A 58 -13.91 1.19 11.52
C ASP A 58 -14.30 2.05 10.30
N ASP A 59 -14.51 3.36 10.48
CA ASP A 59 -14.76 4.32 9.40
C ASP A 59 -13.57 4.34 8.41
N TRP A 60 -12.33 4.38 8.89
CA TRP A 60 -11.13 4.29 8.06
C TRP A 60 -11.05 2.98 7.28
N ARG A 61 -11.41 1.84 7.90
CA ARG A 61 -11.44 0.53 7.22
C ARG A 61 -12.51 0.48 6.14
N GLU A 62 -13.67 1.07 6.37
CA GLU A 62 -14.73 1.16 5.38
C GLU A 62 -14.32 2.04 4.19
N GLU A 63 -13.63 3.16 4.43
CA GLU A 63 -13.08 4.00 3.37
C GLU A 63 -12.04 3.23 2.54
N GLN A 64 -11.12 2.52 3.19
CA GLN A 64 -10.15 1.67 2.49
C GLN A 64 -10.84 0.57 1.66
N ALA A 65 -11.90 -0.04 2.18
CA ALA A 65 -12.67 -1.05 1.46
C ALA A 65 -13.40 -0.46 0.23
N LYS A 66 -13.90 0.79 0.31
CA LYS A 66 -14.50 1.50 -0.84
C LYS A 66 -13.46 1.79 -1.91
N VAL A 67 -12.24 2.20 -1.53
CA VAL A 67 -11.12 2.46 -2.45
C VAL A 67 -10.72 1.20 -3.21
N VAL A 68 -10.72 0.03 -2.56
CA VAL A 68 -10.40 -1.27 -3.20
C VAL A 68 -11.44 -1.66 -4.27
N ASN A 69 -12.67 -1.15 -4.19
CA ASN A 69 -13.74 -1.45 -5.16
C ASN A 69 -13.75 -0.55 -6.41
N ILE A 70 -12.81 0.41 -6.54
CA ILE A 70 -12.68 1.21 -7.76
C ILE A 70 -12.07 0.34 -8.86
N LYS A 71 -12.92 -0.10 -9.81
CA LYS A 71 -12.45 -0.87 -10.98
C LYS A 71 -11.68 0.07 -11.92
N PRO A 72 -10.48 -0.32 -12.39
CA PRO A 72 -9.75 0.48 -13.37
C PRO A 72 -10.55 0.59 -14.68
N SER A 73 -10.66 1.81 -15.23
CA SER A 73 -11.49 2.11 -16.42
C SER A 73 -10.95 1.53 -17.73
N GLY A 74 -9.79 0.90 -17.69
CA GLY A 74 -9.20 0.16 -18.81
C GLY A 74 -7.81 0.61 -19.23
N LYS A 75 -7.33 1.80 -18.84
CA LYS A 75 -5.99 2.31 -19.18
C LYS A 75 -4.94 1.90 -18.16
N VAL A 76 -3.67 1.88 -18.57
CA VAL A 76 -2.54 1.62 -17.67
C VAL A 76 -2.47 2.67 -16.55
N THR A 77 -2.81 3.93 -16.84
CA THR A 77 -2.92 4.99 -15.82
C THR A 77 -3.90 4.62 -14.72
N ASP A 78 -5.07 4.10 -15.08
CA ASP A 78 -6.10 3.72 -14.10
C ASP A 78 -5.64 2.53 -13.26
N LEU A 79 -4.90 1.61 -13.87
CA LEU A 79 -4.30 0.49 -13.16
C LEU A 79 -3.25 0.94 -12.14
N ILE A 80 -2.43 1.94 -12.48
CA ILE A 80 -1.46 2.57 -11.57
C ILE A 80 -2.20 3.24 -10.40
N ASN A 81 -3.24 4.03 -10.68
CA ASN A 81 -4.03 4.70 -9.65
C ASN A 81 -4.75 3.71 -8.74
N PHE A 82 -5.25 2.61 -9.31
CA PHE A 82 -5.84 1.51 -8.56
C PHE A 82 -4.82 0.87 -7.61
N TYR A 83 -3.58 0.66 -8.05
CA TYR A 83 -2.51 0.17 -7.20
C TYR A 83 -2.14 1.17 -6.09
N TYR A 84 -2.07 2.48 -6.38
CA TYR A 84 -1.80 3.51 -5.36
C TYR A 84 -2.85 3.55 -4.25
N SER A 85 -4.10 3.23 -4.57
CA SER A 85 -5.20 3.14 -3.61
C SER A 85 -5.18 1.85 -2.78
N SER A 86 -4.31 0.90 -3.11
CA SER A 86 -4.27 -0.41 -2.47
C SER A 86 -3.65 -0.39 -1.07
N ASN A 87 -4.08 -1.34 -0.24
CA ASN A 87 -3.41 -1.60 1.03
C ASN A 87 -1.95 -2.02 0.85
N ASP A 88 -1.64 -2.77 -0.21
CA ASP A 88 -0.28 -3.21 -0.53
C ASP A 88 0.66 -2.02 -0.71
N PHE A 89 0.22 -0.97 -1.44
CA PHE A 89 0.99 0.25 -1.61
C PHE A 89 1.04 1.06 -0.31
N ASN A 90 -0.09 1.23 0.38
CA ASN A 90 -0.17 2.04 1.60
C ASN A 90 0.66 1.48 2.77
N MET A 91 0.95 0.17 2.75
CA MET A 91 1.78 -0.50 3.76
C MET A 91 3.28 -0.41 3.50
N LEU A 92 3.70 0.09 2.34
CA LEU A 92 5.12 0.28 2.03
C LEU A 92 5.73 1.38 2.90
N ARG A 93 7.05 1.31 3.12
CA ARG A 93 7.83 2.39 3.74
C ARG A 93 7.80 3.62 2.84
N GLU A 94 7.87 4.82 3.43
CA GLU A 94 7.79 6.08 2.65
C GLU A 94 8.89 6.17 1.59
N SER A 95 10.12 5.78 1.88
CA SER A 95 11.19 5.73 0.88
C SER A 95 10.82 4.85 -0.32
N THR A 96 10.25 3.67 -0.07
CA THR A 96 9.79 2.76 -1.12
C THR A 96 8.63 3.35 -1.91
N LYS A 97 7.69 4.06 -1.27
CA LYS A 97 6.59 4.75 -1.97
C LYS A 97 7.10 5.84 -2.91
N ILE A 98 8.14 6.59 -2.50
CA ILE A 98 8.78 7.61 -3.33
C ILE A 98 9.37 6.97 -4.58
N ASP A 99 10.13 5.87 -4.42
CA ASP A 99 10.71 5.13 -5.56
C ASP A 99 9.63 4.60 -6.50
N TYR A 100 8.56 3.99 -5.94
CA TYR A 100 7.45 3.48 -6.74
C TYR A 100 6.74 4.59 -7.51
N ARG A 101 6.47 5.74 -6.89
CA ARG A 101 5.87 6.90 -7.59
C ARG A 101 6.74 7.36 -8.73
N TYR A 102 8.05 7.46 -8.52
CA TYR A 102 9.00 7.84 -9.56
C TYR A 102 8.95 6.87 -10.76
N PHE A 103 9.14 5.56 -10.52
CA PHE A 103 9.19 4.57 -11.61
C PHE A 103 7.81 4.34 -12.26
N LEU A 104 6.71 4.44 -11.52
CA LEU A 104 5.37 4.34 -12.09
C LEU A 104 4.99 5.59 -12.89
N THR A 105 5.57 6.76 -12.61
CA THR A 105 5.45 7.93 -13.49
C THR A 105 6.10 7.66 -14.85
N ILE A 106 7.24 6.95 -14.90
CA ILE A 106 7.87 6.53 -16.17
C ILE A 106 6.96 5.56 -16.93
N LEU A 107 6.37 4.58 -16.25
CA LEU A 107 5.39 3.68 -16.86
C LEU A 107 4.19 4.44 -17.44
N HIS A 108 3.67 5.43 -16.70
CA HIS A 108 2.59 6.31 -17.15
C HIS A 108 2.97 7.09 -18.40
N GLN A 109 4.15 7.70 -18.42
CA GLN A 109 4.66 8.47 -19.58
C GLN A 109 4.82 7.59 -20.82
N THR A 110 5.30 6.33 -20.64
CA THR A 110 5.59 5.43 -21.76
C THR A 110 4.32 4.79 -22.34
N MET A 111 3.37 4.40 -21.49
CA MET A 111 2.19 3.64 -21.94
C MET A 111 0.89 3.92 -21.17
N GLY A 112 0.82 5.00 -20.40
CA GLY A 112 -0.34 5.34 -19.58
C GLY A 112 -1.67 5.41 -20.31
N CYS A 113 -1.67 5.91 -21.56
CA CYS A 113 -2.86 6.04 -22.39
C CYS A 113 -3.32 4.71 -23.03
N ARG A 114 -2.49 3.65 -23.01
CA ARG A 114 -2.84 2.35 -23.59
C ARG A 114 -3.82 1.61 -22.68
N LYS A 115 -4.68 0.80 -23.29
CA LYS A 115 -5.48 -0.16 -22.51
C LYS A 115 -4.53 -1.20 -21.91
N TYR A 116 -4.65 -1.47 -20.61
CA TYR A 116 -3.73 -2.39 -19.93
C TYR A 116 -3.85 -3.83 -20.44
N LYS A 117 -5.02 -4.21 -20.96
CA LYS A 117 -5.26 -5.53 -21.59
C LYS A 117 -4.54 -5.66 -22.94
N ASP A 118 -4.28 -4.56 -23.63
CA ASP A 118 -3.60 -4.54 -24.93
C ASP A 118 -2.06 -4.50 -24.80
N VAL A 119 -1.54 -4.36 -23.58
CA VAL A 119 -0.09 -4.42 -23.33
C VAL A 119 0.37 -5.87 -23.38
N THR A 120 0.91 -6.24 -24.53
CA THR A 120 1.48 -7.59 -24.76
C THR A 120 2.92 -7.69 -24.23
N PRO A 121 3.46 -8.91 -24.03
CA PRO A 121 4.87 -9.11 -23.69
C PRO A 121 5.84 -8.46 -24.70
N LYS A 122 5.45 -8.38 -25.99
CA LYS A 122 6.22 -7.70 -27.04
C LYS A 122 6.31 -6.20 -26.78
N ILE A 123 5.19 -5.56 -26.43
CA ILE A 123 5.14 -4.12 -26.10
C ILE A 123 5.94 -3.85 -24.81
N ALA A 124 5.76 -4.67 -23.78
CA ALA A 124 6.50 -4.55 -22.53
C ALA A 124 8.02 -4.68 -22.73
N LYS A 125 8.45 -5.61 -23.62
CA LYS A 125 9.87 -5.77 -23.97
C LYS A 125 10.40 -4.56 -24.72
N ALA A 126 9.65 -4.00 -25.68
CA ALA A 126 10.05 -2.80 -26.41
C ALA A 126 10.24 -1.61 -25.45
N ALA A 127 9.30 -1.37 -24.55
CA ALA A 127 9.41 -0.35 -23.52
C ALA A 127 10.63 -0.59 -22.60
N TYR A 128 10.89 -1.82 -22.21
CA TYR A 128 12.06 -2.15 -21.40
C TYR A 128 13.37 -1.82 -22.14
N GLU A 129 13.51 -2.11 -23.41
CA GLU A 129 14.71 -1.76 -24.21
C GLU A 129 14.87 -0.23 -24.35
N GLU A 130 13.78 0.50 -24.48
CA GLU A 130 13.80 1.97 -24.43
C GLU A 130 14.30 2.47 -23.06
N TRP A 131 13.82 1.91 -21.97
CA TRP A 131 14.30 2.27 -20.63
C TRP A 131 15.77 1.91 -20.40
N VAL A 132 16.27 0.84 -21.04
CA VAL A 132 17.69 0.45 -20.96
C VAL A 132 18.60 1.52 -21.54
N SER A 133 18.17 2.30 -22.54
CA SER A 133 18.95 3.42 -23.09
C SER A 133 19.22 4.52 -22.04
N ARG A 134 18.36 4.62 -21.02
CA ARG A 134 18.53 5.51 -19.87
C ARG A 134 19.35 4.91 -18.72
N GLY A 135 19.60 3.60 -18.77
CA GLY A 135 20.40 2.85 -17.81
C GLY A 135 19.76 1.52 -17.41
N ILE A 136 20.59 0.50 -17.26
CA ILE A 136 20.14 -0.87 -16.95
C ILE A 136 19.42 -0.93 -15.59
N SER A 137 19.98 -0.26 -14.56
CA SER A 137 19.35 -0.22 -13.22
C SER A 137 17.99 0.45 -13.27
N PHE A 138 17.89 1.57 -13.97
CA PHE A 138 16.66 2.32 -14.18
C PHE A 138 15.58 1.44 -14.84
N ALA A 139 15.92 0.75 -15.96
CA ALA A 139 15.01 -0.15 -16.65
C ALA A 139 14.53 -1.31 -15.75
N ASN A 140 15.46 -1.89 -14.99
CA ASN A 140 15.13 -2.98 -14.07
C ASN A 140 14.16 -2.56 -12.98
N HIS A 141 14.34 -1.37 -12.39
CA HIS A 141 13.45 -0.83 -11.36
C HIS A 141 12.07 -0.51 -11.95
N THR A 142 12.02 0.17 -13.11
CA THR A 142 10.77 0.48 -13.80
C THR A 142 9.98 -0.80 -14.12
N ALA A 143 10.64 -1.82 -14.69
CA ALA A 143 10.00 -3.10 -14.99
C ALA A 143 9.53 -3.85 -13.73
N THR A 144 10.25 -3.70 -12.61
CA THR A 144 9.83 -4.29 -11.33
C THR A 144 8.55 -3.63 -10.81
N CYS A 145 8.49 -2.30 -10.83
CA CYS A 145 7.31 -1.57 -10.40
C CYS A 145 6.11 -1.84 -11.31
N ALA A 146 6.32 -1.87 -12.65
CA ALA A 146 5.30 -2.22 -13.61
C ALA A 146 4.74 -3.65 -13.37
N SER A 147 5.65 -4.62 -13.16
CA SER A 147 5.27 -6.01 -12.86
C SER A 147 4.45 -6.10 -11.57
N ARG A 148 4.76 -5.30 -10.55
CA ARG A 148 4.02 -5.27 -9.29
C ARG A 148 2.59 -4.80 -9.47
N VAL A 149 2.39 -3.73 -10.25
CA VAL A 149 1.05 -3.20 -10.58
C VAL A 149 0.20 -4.23 -11.31
N TYR A 150 0.77 -4.94 -12.31
CA TYR A 150 0.05 -5.99 -13.03
C TYR A 150 -0.23 -7.21 -12.16
N ASN A 151 0.69 -7.63 -11.30
CA ASN A 151 0.45 -8.73 -10.37
C ASN A 151 -0.68 -8.40 -9.39
N TYR A 152 -0.74 -7.15 -8.90
CA TYR A 152 -1.84 -6.70 -8.06
C TYR A 152 -3.17 -6.72 -8.83
N ALA A 153 -3.16 -6.29 -10.10
CA ALA A 153 -4.36 -6.33 -10.94
C ALA A 153 -4.84 -7.78 -11.21
N ILE A 154 -3.93 -8.74 -11.36
CA ILE A 154 -4.26 -10.17 -11.49
C ILE A 154 -4.88 -10.68 -10.17
N GLN A 155 -4.28 -10.36 -9.04
CA GLN A 155 -4.80 -10.75 -7.73
C GLN A 155 -6.22 -10.21 -7.48
N MET A 156 -6.56 -9.04 -8.06
CA MET A 156 -7.87 -8.42 -7.99
C MET A 156 -8.78 -8.76 -9.18
N GLU A 157 -8.42 -9.75 -9.99
CA GLU A 157 -9.19 -10.26 -11.15
C GLU A 157 -9.48 -9.21 -12.24
N HIS A 158 -8.65 -8.15 -12.33
CA HIS A 158 -8.76 -7.12 -13.37
C HIS A 158 -7.92 -7.42 -14.60
N ALA A 159 -6.82 -8.14 -14.45
CA ALA A 159 -5.95 -8.58 -15.54
C ALA A 159 -5.73 -10.08 -15.49
N GLU A 160 -5.57 -10.70 -16.66
CA GLU A 160 -5.35 -12.15 -16.79
C GLU A 160 -3.86 -12.51 -16.76
N GLN A 161 -3.01 -11.63 -17.26
CA GLN A 161 -1.57 -11.88 -17.39
C GLN A 161 -0.74 -10.62 -17.12
N ASN A 162 0.50 -10.88 -16.66
CA ASN A 162 1.48 -9.83 -16.45
C ASN A 162 2.45 -9.77 -17.63
N PRO A 163 2.39 -8.74 -18.48
CA PRO A 163 3.26 -8.64 -19.66
C PRO A 163 4.74 -8.45 -19.32
N PHE A 164 5.04 -8.01 -18.09
CA PHE A 164 6.40 -7.78 -17.60
C PHE A 164 7.02 -9.03 -16.92
N ALA A 165 6.26 -10.09 -16.67
CA ALA A 165 6.72 -11.27 -15.93
C ALA A 165 7.90 -11.98 -16.60
N LYS A 166 7.90 -12.06 -17.94
CA LYS A 166 8.90 -12.81 -18.73
C LYS A 166 10.06 -11.94 -19.24
N ILE A 167 10.17 -10.69 -18.79
CA ILE A 167 11.29 -9.83 -19.22
C ILE A 167 12.58 -10.32 -18.58
N LYS A 168 13.53 -10.75 -19.41
CA LYS A 168 14.91 -11.06 -19.00
C LYS A 168 15.62 -9.76 -18.69
N ARG A 169 15.88 -9.51 -17.39
CA ARG A 169 16.56 -8.30 -16.93
C ARG A 169 18.04 -8.36 -17.29
N LYS A 170 18.54 -7.25 -17.83
CA LYS A 170 19.98 -7.09 -18.09
C LYS A 170 20.73 -6.93 -16.79
N ARG A 171 21.96 -7.44 -16.72
CA ARG A 171 22.87 -7.25 -15.58
C ARG A 171 23.77 -6.06 -15.84
N ASN A 172 24.01 -5.23 -14.83
CA ASN A 172 25.06 -4.23 -14.91
C ASN A 172 26.39 -4.99 -15.03
N GLN A 173 27.21 -4.61 -16.01
CA GLN A 173 28.57 -5.08 -16.04
C GLN A 173 29.28 -4.50 -14.79
N GLN A 174 29.86 -5.38 -13.96
CA GLN A 174 30.69 -4.93 -12.86
C GLN A 174 31.83 -4.08 -13.44
N ARG A 175 32.00 -2.86 -12.95
CA ARG A 175 33.21 -2.09 -13.26
C ARG A 175 34.38 -2.96 -12.81
N LYS A 176 35.20 -3.40 -13.75
CA LYS A 176 36.52 -3.96 -13.42
C LYS A 176 37.29 -2.83 -12.75
N VAL A 177 37.59 -3.00 -11.47
CA VAL A 177 38.48 -2.13 -10.70
C VAL A 177 39.90 -2.41 -11.17
#